data_c5d989d90bebc9894136364fe9eccd6d
#
_entry.id   c5d989d90bebc9894136364fe9eccd6d
#
_cell.length_a   1.000
_cell.length_b   1.000
_cell.length_c   1.000
_cell.angle_alpha   90.00
_cell.angle_beta   90.00
_cell.angle_gamma   90.00
#
_symmetry.space_group_name_H-M   'P 1'
#
loop_
_entity.id
_entity.type
_entity.pdbx_description
1 polymer ?
#
loop_
_entity_poly.entity_id
_entity_poly.type
_entity_poly.pdbx_seq_one_letter_code
_entity_poly.pdbx_strand_id
1 'polypeptide(L)'
;MRTLLSSLPGTVGSAALALATALANCPPAQAQNAAAFYQGRDLNVIEGFNVGGGADLYTRIIARHLAEHIAGHPNVVVHNMPGAGSMNAANHVFNVSPKDGSEIGLFAGSIAVDPVIGGVPSQYDSRKFNWIGAPAAESDVCVASKTSKIKTFGDVFKREMVTGAAGTSTYDFPVVLNSLLGTKFRLVKGYNGSSGLRLAFERGEIEGFCGLGLDSLHSLGITNDNATILVQTSLKSDPRLPGVPLVADYAKTAETRQIMQLIFGWLVMDRPLAAPPGVPPERVAALRDGFDRTMDDPAFRADLAKSGLSFSPMQGSAIASFIDAVYRTPADVARKAAKLLERRVP
;
A
#
# COMPACT_ATOMS: atom_id res chain seq x y z
N MET A 1 50.70 -44.23 64.99
CA MET A 1 50.06 -44.71 63.78
C MET A 1 48.96 -43.70 63.36
N ARG A 2 49.25 -42.83 62.38
CA ARG A 2 48.32 -41.82 61.86
C ARG A 2 48.25 -42.03 60.34
N THR A 3 47.17 -42.41 59.84
CA THR A 3 46.85 -42.59 58.46
C THR A 3 46.42 -41.22 57.84
N LEU A 4 47.13 -40.79 56.80
CA LEU A 4 46.88 -39.63 55.98
C LEU A 4 45.89 -40.04 54.85
N LEU A 5 44.79 -39.41 54.81
CA LEU A 5 43.81 -39.43 53.64
C LEU A 5 44.11 -38.21 52.79
N SER A 6 44.59 -38.42 51.58
CA SER A 6 44.74 -37.39 50.53
C SER A 6 43.43 -37.22 49.78
N SER A 7 42.87 -36.01 49.79
CA SER A 7 41.72 -35.59 48.99
C SER A 7 42.18 -35.10 47.60
N LEU A 8 41.61 -35.71 46.52
CA LEU A 8 41.69 -35.24 45.15
C LEU A 8 40.60 -34.20 44.89
N PRO A 9 40.88 -33.06 44.25
CA PRO A 9 39.82 -32.11 43.83
C PRO A 9 39.26 -32.55 42.49
N GLY A 10 37.93 -32.72 42.44
CA GLY A 10 37.19 -33.05 41.23
C GLY A 10 37.01 -31.88 40.28
N THR A 11 37.48 -32.03 39.04
CA THR A 11 37.27 -31.12 37.91
C THR A 11 36.01 -31.54 37.15
N VAL A 12 34.82 -31.22 37.67
CA VAL A 12 33.54 -31.51 37.01
C VAL A 12 32.77 -30.25 36.61
N GLY A 13 33.32 -29.03 36.89
CA GLY A 13 32.57 -27.77 36.70
C GLY A 13 32.61 -27.12 35.32
N SER A 14 33.54 -27.46 34.42
CA SER A 14 33.75 -26.69 33.18
C SER A 14 33.03 -27.22 31.92
N ALA A 15 32.58 -28.46 31.90
CA ALA A 15 31.94 -29.05 30.74
C ALA A 15 30.43 -28.68 30.62
N ALA A 16 29.75 -28.39 31.73
CA ALA A 16 28.32 -28.07 31.73
C ALA A 16 28.04 -26.67 31.25
N LEU A 17 28.94 -25.71 31.39
CA LEU A 17 28.76 -24.31 30.98
C LEU A 17 28.96 -24.10 29.47
N ALA A 18 29.76 -24.93 28.80
CA ALA A 18 29.97 -24.87 27.36
C ALA A 18 28.81 -25.45 26.55
N LEU A 19 28.01 -26.35 27.13
CA LEU A 19 26.85 -26.96 26.46
C LEU A 19 25.60 -26.03 26.48
N ALA A 20 25.49 -25.17 27.50
CA ALA A 20 24.37 -24.24 27.63
C ALA A 20 24.48 -23.05 26.65
N THR A 21 25.66 -22.63 26.27
CA THR A 21 25.89 -21.52 25.30
C THR A 21 25.70 -21.95 23.84
N ALA A 22 25.79 -23.24 23.51
CA ALA A 22 25.55 -23.74 22.15
C ALA A 22 24.08 -23.87 21.79
N LEU A 23 23.19 -23.98 22.78
CA LEU A 23 21.73 -24.07 22.56
C LEU A 23 21.05 -22.69 22.39
N ALA A 24 21.71 -21.60 22.80
CA ALA A 24 21.15 -20.25 22.72
C ALA A 24 21.16 -19.63 21.32
N ASN A 25 21.91 -20.19 20.35
CA ASN A 25 22.05 -19.70 18.98
C ASN A 25 21.36 -20.59 17.93
N CYS A 26 20.57 -21.58 18.33
CA CYS A 26 19.80 -22.37 17.37
C CYS A 26 18.52 -21.59 17.00
N PRO A 27 18.34 -21.18 15.74
CA PRO A 27 17.08 -20.56 15.34
C PRO A 27 15.92 -21.53 15.59
N PRO A 28 14.72 -21.05 15.98
CA PRO A 28 13.59 -21.91 16.23
C PRO A 28 13.32 -22.80 15.01
N ALA A 29 12.98 -24.07 15.22
CA ALA A 29 12.76 -25.08 14.18
C ALA A 29 11.81 -24.59 13.06
N GLN A 30 10.88 -23.71 13.38
CA GLN A 30 9.97 -23.06 12.42
C GLN A 30 10.68 -22.15 11.41
N ALA A 31 11.68 -21.39 11.85
CA ALA A 31 12.48 -20.52 10.97
C ALA A 31 13.36 -21.36 10.02
N GLN A 32 13.91 -22.48 10.50
CA GLN A 32 14.68 -23.40 9.69
C GLN A 32 13.81 -24.07 8.60
N ASN A 33 12.55 -24.37 8.89
CA ASN A 33 11.61 -24.96 7.94
C ASN A 33 11.26 -23.97 6.81
N ALA A 34 11.05 -22.68 7.14
CA ALA A 34 10.79 -21.65 6.14
C ALA A 34 12.01 -21.38 5.24
N ALA A 35 13.22 -21.30 5.80
CA ALA A 35 14.46 -21.13 5.03
C ALA A 35 14.68 -22.31 4.03
N ALA A 36 14.50 -23.54 4.47
CA ALA A 36 14.60 -24.72 3.62
C ALA A 36 13.52 -24.73 2.50
N PHE A 37 12.34 -24.18 2.76
CA PHE A 37 11.30 -24.07 1.74
C PHE A 37 11.68 -23.08 0.64
N TYR A 38 12.21 -21.90 0.98
CA TYR A 38 12.54 -20.86 0.00
C TYR A 38 13.88 -21.09 -0.71
N GLN A 39 14.76 -21.91 -0.17
CA GLN A 39 16.07 -22.18 -0.74
C GLN A 39 15.97 -22.79 -2.15
N GLY A 40 16.56 -22.11 -3.15
CA GLY A 40 16.58 -22.57 -4.54
C GLY A 40 15.20 -22.57 -5.24
N ARG A 41 14.22 -21.85 -4.69
CA ARG A 41 12.87 -21.71 -5.28
C ARG A 41 12.61 -20.29 -5.72
N ASP A 42 11.62 -20.14 -6.61
CA ASP A 42 11.06 -18.85 -6.97
C ASP A 42 9.97 -18.47 -5.98
N LEU A 43 9.95 -17.18 -5.59
CA LEU A 43 8.85 -16.49 -4.98
C LEU A 43 8.20 -15.61 -6.06
N ASN A 44 7.00 -15.95 -6.47
CA ASN A 44 6.26 -15.19 -7.48
C ASN A 44 5.50 -14.02 -6.82
N VAL A 45 5.62 -12.84 -7.39
CA VAL A 45 4.86 -11.64 -7.00
C VAL A 45 3.87 -11.32 -8.11
N ILE A 46 2.58 -11.56 -7.85
CA ILE A 46 1.49 -11.18 -8.75
C ILE A 46 1.18 -9.70 -8.54
N GLU A 47 1.56 -8.87 -9.48
CA GLU A 47 1.40 -7.42 -9.41
C GLU A 47 0.15 -6.95 -10.16
N GLY A 48 -0.73 -6.21 -9.46
CA GLY A 48 -2.01 -5.74 -10.00
C GLY A 48 -1.93 -4.52 -10.92
N PHE A 49 -0.76 -4.19 -11.48
CA PHE A 49 -0.53 -2.98 -12.28
C PHE A 49 0.08 -3.30 -13.65
N ASN A 50 0.02 -2.32 -14.57
CA ASN A 50 0.61 -2.45 -15.90
C ASN A 50 2.14 -2.34 -15.85
N VAL A 51 2.81 -3.05 -16.75
CA VAL A 51 4.27 -2.98 -16.96
C VAL A 51 4.71 -1.56 -17.28
N GLY A 52 5.83 -1.12 -16.70
CA GLY A 52 6.50 0.14 -17.01
C GLY A 52 5.88 1.37 -16.32
N GLY A 53 4.88 1.20 -15.46
CA GLY A 53 4.35 2.26 -14.61
C GLY A 53 5.16 2.46 -13.32
N GLY A 54 4.86 3.52 -12.57
CA GLY A 54 5.51 3.79 -11.28
C GLY A 54 5.33 2.65 -10.26
N ALA A 55 4.18 1.98 -10.28
CA ALA A 55 3.94 0.81 -9.43
C ALA A 55 4.84 -0.37 -9.82
N ASP A 56 4.98 -0.66 -11.12
CA ASP A 56 5.84 -1.73 -11.62
C ASP A 56 7.32 -1.48 -11.27
N LEU A 57 7.78 -0.23 -11.43
CA LEU A 57 9.13 0.16 -10.98
C LEU A 57 9.32 -0.10 -9.49
N TYR A 58 8.34 0.29 -8.67
CA TYR A 58 8.37 0.09 -7.22
C TYR A 58 8.44 -1.41 -6.87
N THR A 59 7.58 -2.21 -7.48
CA THR A 59 7.51 -3.66 -7.26
C THR A 59 8.84 -4.33 -7.62
N ARG A 60 9.48 -3.95 -8.72
CA ARG A 60 10.77 -4.51 -9.14
C ARG A 60 11.91 -4.10 -8.22
N ILE A 61 11.88 -2.88 -7.65
CA ILE A 61 12.84 -2.47 -6.62
C ILE A 61 12.64 -3.32 -5.36
N ILE A 62 11.40 -3.46 -4.86
CA ILE A 62 11.11 -4.32 -3.71
C ILE A 62 11.57 -5.76 -3.96
N ALA A 63 11.25 -6.34 -5.12
CA ALA A 63 11.56 -7.73 -5.45
C ALA A 63 13.06 -8.04 -5.35
N ARG A 64 13.91 -7.13 -5.84
CA ARG A 64 15.37 -7.30 -5.76
C ARG A 64 15.88 -7.38 -4.32
N HIS A 65 15.43 -6.44 -3.47
CA HIS A 65 15.89 -6.39 -2.08
C HIS A 65 15.21 -7.45 -1.21
N LEU A 66 13.94 -7.76 -1.46
CA LEU A 66 13.20 -8.78 -0.72
C LEU A 66 13.85 -10.16 -0.84
N ALA A 67 14.38 -10.50 -2.02
CA ALA A 67 15.11 -11.73 -2.27
C ALA A 67 16.30 -11.93 -1.29
N GLU A 68 16.97 -10.85 -0.91
CA GLU A 68 18.13 -10.88 -0.03
C GLU A 68 17.75 -11.03 1.45
N HIS A 69 16.55 -10.64 1.83
CA HIS A 69 16.12 -10.58 3.23
C HIS A 69 15.17 -11.73 3.64
N ILE A 70 14.57 -12.46 2.70
CA ILE A 70 13.81 -13.67 3.03
C ILE A 70 14.78 -14.81 3.34
N ALA A 71 14.55 -15.51 4.47
CA ALA A 71 15.33 -16.68 4.83
C ALA A 71 15.24 -17.76 3.73
N GLY A 72 16.41 -18.24 3.26
CA GLY A 72 16.51 -19.15 2.11
C GLY A 72 16.80 -18.47 0.78
N HIS A 73 16.76 -17.15 0.72
CA HIS A 73 17.14 -16.30 -0.43
C HIS A 73 16.48 -16.78 -1.75
N PRO A 74 15.13 -16.76 -1.85
CA PRO A 74 14.44 -17.17 -3.07
C PRO A 74 14.78 -16.21 -4.22
N ASN A 75 14.67 -16.70 -5.45
CA ASN A 75 14.60 -15.79 -6.59
C ASN A 75 13.20 -15.15 -6.65
N VAL A 76 13.10 -13.80 -6.64
CA VAL A 76 11.80 -13.12 -6.66
C VAL A 76 11.43 -12.71 -8.08
N VAL A 77 10.33 -13.26 -8.60
CA VAL A 77 9.85 -13.07 -9.98
C VAL A 77 8.55 -12.28 -9.98
N VAL A 78 8.51 -11.17 -10.73
CA VAL A 78 7.33 -10.31 -10.84
C VAL A 78 6.50 -10.64 -12.08
N HIS A 79 5.21 -10.89 -11.88
CA HIS A 79 4.21 -11.15 -12.92
C HIS A 79 3.11 -10.11 -12.88
N ASN A 80 2.97 -9.32 -13.94
CA ASN A 80 1.94 -8.30 -14.03
C ASN A 80 0.56 -8.91 -14.38
N MET A 81 -0.44 -8.63 -13.57
CA MET A 81 -1.84 -9.04 -13.77
C MET A 81 -2.76 -7.83 -13.55
N PRO A 82 -2.75 -6.86 -14.47
CA PRO A 82 -3.51 -5.62 -14.32
C PRO A 82 -5.03 -5.86 -14.50
N GLY A 83 -5.80 -4.88 -14.11
CA GLY A 83 -7.23 -4.80 -14.37
C GLY A 83 -8.08 -4.60 -13.13
N ALA A 84 -9.19 -3.89 -13.32
CA ALA A 84 -10.18 -3.57 -12.29
C ALA A 84 -9.57 -3.00 -10.98
N GLY A 85 -8.56 -2.11 -11.08
CA GLY A 85 -7.90 -1.53 -9.90
C GLY A 85 -7.17 -2.56 -9.03
N SER A 86 -6.46 -3.52 -9.64
CA SER A 86 -5.79 -4.69 -9.03
C SER A 86 -6.73 -5.82 -8.58
N MET A 87 -8.03 -5.72 -8.80
CA MET A 87 -9.02 -6.74 -8.40
C MET A 87 -8.74 -8.10 -9.05
N ASN A 88 -8.28 -8.11 -10.31
CA ASN A 88 -7.93 -9.35 -11.00
C ASN A 88 -6.80 -10.09 -10.26
N ALA A 89 -5.74 -9.39 -9.90
CA ALA A 89 -4.62 -9.95 -9.14
C ALA A 89 -5.06 -10.41 -7.74
N ALA A 90 -5.87 -9.61 -7.04
CA ALA A 90 -6.36 -9.96 -5.71
C ALA A 90 -7.25 -11.21 -5.73
N ASN A 91 -8.18 -11.32 -6.69
CA ASN A 91 -9.02 -12.50 -6.87
C ASN A 91 -8.17 -13.74 -7.21
N HIS A 92 -7.16 -13.60 -8.07
CA HIS A 92 -6.23 -14.68 -8.40
C HIS A 92 -5.47 -15.15 -7.15
N VAL A 93 -4.81 -14.24 -6.45
CA VAL A 93 -4.02 -14.59 -5.26
C VAL A 93 -4.89 -15.23 -4.18
N PHE A 94 -6.10 -14.74 -3.98
CA PHE A 94 -6.99 -15.30 -2.98
C PHE A 94 -7.49 -16.71 -3.30
N ASN A 95 -7.89 -16.95 -4.56
CA ASN A 95 -8.62 -18.15 -4.94
C ASN A 95 -7.76 -19.19 -5.66
N VAL A 96 -6.73 -18.78 -6.41
CA VAL A 96 -5.99 -19.64 -7.36
C VAL A 96 -4.57 -19.91 -6.88
N SER A 97 -3.86 -18.91 -6.32
CA SER A 97 -2.46 -19.08 -5.89
C SER A 97 -2.25 -20.24 -4.94
N PRO A 98 -1.11 -20.94 -5.02
CA PRO A 98 -0.73 -21.98 -4.08
C PRO A 98 -0.80 -21.48 -2.63
N LYS A 99 -1.32 -22.32 -1.72
CA LYS A 99 -1.45 -21.98 -0.30
C LYS A 99 -0.18 -22.35 0.50
N ASP A 100 0.95 -22.33 -0.16
CA ASP A 100 2.24 -22.75 0.41
C ASP A 100 3.22 -21.59 0.63
N GLY A 101 2.91 -20.37 0.18
CA GLY A 101 3.74 -19.18 0.33
C GLY A 101 4.74 -18.97 -0.81
N SER A 102 4.70 -19.77 -1.89
CA SER A 102 5.51 -19.56 -3.10
C SER A 102 4.99 -18.44 -4.00
N GLU A 103 3.79 -17.93 -3.74
CA GLU A 103 3.19 -16.83 -4.49
C GLU A 103 2.53 -15.81 -3.54
N ILE A 104 2.79 -14.53 -3.78
CA ILE A 104 2.21 -13.41 -3.04
C ILE A 104 1.68 -12.37 -4.00
N GLY A 105 0.79 -11.50 -3.54
CA GLY A 105 0.28 -10.39 -4.34
C GLY A 105 0.85 -9.04 -3.91
N LEU A 106 0.95 -8.12 -4.86
CA LEU A 106 1.14 -6.69 -4.62
C LEU A 106 -0.01 -5.96 -5.31
N PHE A 107 -0.78 -5.19 -4.54
CA PHE A 107 -2.06 -4.63 -4.96
C PHE A 107 -2.13 -3.12 -4.81
N ALA A 108 -3.18 -2.52 -5.37
CA ALA A 108 -3.65 -1.20 -4.95
C ALA A 108 -4.19 -1.27 -3.52
N GLY A 109 -3.97 -0.23 -2.72
CA GLY A 109 -4.44 -0.19 -1.33
C GLY A 109 -5.96 -0.33 -1.19
N SER A 110 -6.73 0.07 -2.22
CA SER A 110 -8.20 -0.05 -2.24
C SER A 110 -8.70 -1.49 -2.08
N ILE A 111 -7.90 -2.51 -2.47
CA ILE A 111 -8.22 -3.93 -2.30
C ILE A 111 -8.60 -4.27 -0.85
N ALA A 112 -8.03 -3.57 0.13
CA ALA A 112 -8.35 -3.76 1.53
C ALA A 112 -9.79 -3.36 1.89
N VAL A 113 -10.37 -2.37 1.21
CA VAL A 113 -11.66 -1.75 1.54
C VAL A 113 -12.77 -2.07 0.53
N ASP A 114 -12.41 -2.45 -0.70
CA ASP A 114 -13.37 -2.71 -1.78
C ASP A 114 -14.50 -3.70 -1.40
N PRO A 115 -14.26 -4.79 -0.64
CA PRO A 115 -15.34 -5.69 -0.23
C PRO A 115 -16.39 -5.04 0.69
N VAL A 116 -16.01 -4.00 1.44
CA VAL A 116 -16.93 -3.28 2.35
C VAL A 116 -17.66 -2.17 1.62
N ILE A 117 -16.97 -1.46 0.73
CA ILE A 117 -17.56 -0.38 -0.06
C ILE A 117 -18.49 -0.94 -1.16
N GLY A 118 -18.14 -2.09 -1.75
CA GLY A 118 -18.88 -2.66 -2.87
C GLY A 118 -18.64 -1.92 -4.19
N GLY A 119 -19.49 -2.20 -5.18
CA GLY A 119 -19.43 -1.55 -6.52
C GLY A 119 -18.58 -2.30 -7.54
N VAL A 120 -17.68 -3.19 -7.10
CA VAL A 120 -16.96 -4.14 -7.96
C VAL A 120 -17.07 -5.54 -7.31
N PRO A 121 -17.40 -6.61 -8.05
CA PRO A 121 -17.55 -7.95 -7.48
C PRO A 121 -16.19 -8.49 -7.01
N SER A 122 -15.86 -8.26 -5.74
CA SER A 122 -14.71 -8.87 -5.08
C SER A 122 -15.03 -10.34 -4.74
N GLN A 123 -14.17 -11.25 -5.19
CA GLN A 123 -14.28 -12.68 -4.89
C GLN A 123 -13.32 -13.08 -3.75
N TYR A 124 -13.05 -12.16 -2.83
CA TYR A 124 -12.16 -12.36 -1.69
C TYR A 124 -12.72 -11.65 -0.44
N ASP A 125 -12.26 -12.08 0.72
CA ASP A 125 -12.44 -11.39 2.00
C ASP A 125 -11.06 -10.83 2.41
N SER A 126 -10.90 -9.50 2.44
CA SER A 126 -9.63 -8.86 2.73
C SER A 126 -9.10 -9.16 4.14
N ARG A 127 -9.96 -9.57 5.09
CA ARG A 127 -9.55 -10.02 6.44
C ARG A 127 -8.79 -11.35 6.41
N LYS A 128 -8.99 -12.17 5.38
CA LYS A 128 -8.41 -13.51 5.28
C LYS A 128 -7.06 -13.56 4.56
N PHE A 129 -6.66 -12.48 3.92
CA PHE A 129 -5.30 -12.38 3.41
C PHE A 129 -4.28 -12.38 4.54
N ASN A 130 -3.12 -12.97 4.31
CA ASN A 130 -1.97 -12.83 5.18
C ASN A 130 -1.20 -11.56 4.78
N TRP A 131 -1.60 -10.41 5.27
CA TRP A 131 -0.93 -9.15 4.97
C TRP A 131 0.52 -9.17 5.45
N ILE A 132 1.43 -8.84 4.54
CA ILE A 132 2.89 -8.86 4.78
C ILE A 132 3.34 -7.47 5.21
N GLY A 133 2.99 -6.45 4.43
CA GLY A 133 3.31 -5.06 4.71
C GLY A 133 2.98 -4.17 3.52
N ALA A 134 3.09 -2.86 3.71
CA ALA A 134 3.03 -1.86 2.64
C ALA A 134 4.27 -0.97 2.74
N PRO A 135 4.99 -0.70 1.63
CA PRO A 135 6.26 0.03 1.67
C PRO A 135 6.06 1.55 1.74
N ALA A 136 4.89 2.05 1.40
CA ALA A 136 4.58 3.47 1.35
C ALA A 136 3.16 3.78 1.77
N ALA A 137 2.92 5.04 2.08
CA ALA A 137 1.61 5.68 2.09
C ALA A 137 1.50 6.58 0.86
N GLU A 138 0.32 6.68 0.28
CA GLU A 138 0.07 7.60 -0.84
C GLU A 138 -0.53 8.91 -0.30
N SER A 139 -0.04 10.03 -0.84
CA SER A 139 -0.63 11.35 -0.59
C SER A 139 -1.25 11.85 -1.88
N ASP A 140 -2.47 11.38 -2.15
CA ASP A 140 -3.25 11.87 -3.27
C ASP A 140 -3.69 13.31 -3.04
N VAL A 141 -3.68 14.10 -4.09
CA VAL A 141 -4.03 15.53 -4.03
C VAL A 141 -4.98 15.93 -5.15
N CYS A 142 -5.65 17.08 -4.95
CA CYS A 142 -6.27 17.82 -6.04
C CYS A 142 -5.35 18.97 -6.44
N VAL A 143 -5.13 19.12 -7.75
CA VAL A 143 -4.29 20.20 -8.30
C VAL A 143 -5.06 21.01 -9.34
N ALA A 144 -4.74 22.30 -9.43
CA ALA A 144 -5.20 23.18 -10.51
C ALA A 144 -4.00 23.81 -11.22
N SER A 145 -4.15 24.03 -12.54
CA SER A 145 -3.18 24.80 -13.33
C SER A 145 -2.93 26.18 -12.75
N LYS A 146 -1.70 26.68 -12.86
CA LYS A 146 -1.39 28.07 -12.52
C LYS A 146 -2.19 29.08 -13.34
N THR A 147 -2.66 28.72 -14.52
CA THR A 147 -3.51 29.58 -15.36
C THR A 147 -4.99 29.52 -15.00
N SER A 148 -5.44 28.51 -14.23
CA SER A 148 -6.83 28.39 -13.76
C SER A 148 -7.19 29.53 -12.81
N LYS A 149 -8.49 29.86 -12.76
CA LYS A 149 -9.05 30.79 -11.76
C LYS A 149 -9.25 30.14 -10.39
N ILE A 150 -9.00 28.82 -10.26
CA ILE A 150 -9.01 28.07 -9.02
C ILE A 150 -7.60 28.17 -8.40
N LYS A 151 -7.48 28.85 -7.26
CA LYS A 151 -6.22 29.06 -6.55
C LYS A 151 -6.16 28.38 -5.20
N THR A 152 -7.33 28.11 -4.61
CA THR A 152 -7.49 27.46 -3.32
C THR A 152 -8.58 26.39 -3.41
N PHE A 153 -8.59 25.45 -2.47
CA PHE A 153 -9.69 24.48 -2.37
C PHE A 153 -11.04 25.17 -2.08
N GLY A 154 -11.03 26.34 -1.44
CA GLY A 154 -12.21 27.17 -1.22
C GLY A 154 -12.89 27.65 -2.50
N ASP A 155 -12.16 27.76 -3.59
CA ASP A 155 -12.72 28.26 -4.87
C ASP A 155 -13.61 27.21 -5.53
N VAL A 156 -13.36 25.90 -5.36
CA VAL A 156 -14.17 24.82 -5.96
C VAL A 156 -15.57 24.72 -5.36
N PHE A 157 -15.86 25.38 -4.23
CA PHE A 157 -17.20 25.49 -3.70
C PHE A 157 -18.00 26.59 -4.40
N LYS A 158 -17.34 27.57 -4.96
CA LYS A 158 -17.95 28.78 -5.54
C LYS A 158 -18.10 28.68 -7.04
N ARG A 159 -17.13 28.06 -7.71
CA ARG A 159 -17.07 27.97 -9.18
C ARG A 159 -16.72 26.58 -9.64
N GLU A 160 -17.16 26.26 -10.85
CA GLU A 160 -16.81 25.01 -11.51
C GLU A 160 -15.31 24.95 -11.81
N MET A 161 -14.74 23.74 -11.67
CA MET A 161 -13.39 23.39 -12.08
C MET A 161 -13.46 22.17 -13.01
N VAL A 162 -12.95 22.32 -14.22
CA VAL A 162 -12.88 21.22 -15.19
C VAL A 162 -11.75 20.28 -14.80
N THR A 163 -12.08 19.04 -14.45
CA THR A 163 -11.14 18.02 -14.00
C THR A 163 -11.11 16.82 -14.94
N GLY A 164 -9.91 16.32 -15.24
CA GLY A 164 -9.75 15.09 -16.03
C GLY A 164 -9.84 13.84 -15.15
N ALA A 165 -10.37 12.76 -15.71
CA ALA A 165 -10.43 11.44 -15.10
C ALA A 165 -9.88 10.37 -16.06
N ALA A 166 -8.88 9.60 -15.57
CA ALA A 166 -8.18 8.55 -16.32
C ALA A 166 -8.02 7.24 -15.55
N GLY A 167 -8.59 7.13 -14.36
CA GLY A 167 -8.52 5.94 -13.51
C GLY A 167 -9.44 6.07 -12.32
N THR A 168 -9.42 5.07 -11.45
CA THR A 168 -10.36 4.96 -10.32
C THR A 168 -10.34 6.20 -9.44
N SER A 169 -9.21 6.54 -8.84
CA SER A 169 -9.11 7.68 -7.90
C SER A 169 -9.42 9.01 -8.56
N THR A 170 -8.93 9.24 -9.79
CA THR A 170 -9.17 10.49 -10.53
C THR A 170 -10.64 10.66 -10.94
N TYR A 171 -11.42 9.58 -10.97
CA TYR A 171 -12.85 9.62 -11.15
C TYR A 171 -13.61 9.74 -9.82
N ASP A 172 -13.31 8.83 -8.89
CA ASP A 172 -14.09 8.67 -7.66
C ASP A 172 -13.93 9.89 -6.72
N PHE A 173 -12.72 10.43 -6.57
CA PHE A 173 -12.49 11.48 -5.59
C PHE A 173 -13.26 12.78 -5.89
N PRO A 174 -13.23 13.33 -7.12
CA PRO A 174 -14.05 14.50 -7.43
C PRO A 174 -15.56 14.24 -7.24
N VAL A 175 -16.06 13.05 -7.60
CA VAL A 175 -17.48 12.68 -7.42
C VAL A 175 -17.85 12.65 -5.94
N VAL A 176 -17.02 12.02 -5.13
CA VAL A 176 -17.21 11.94 -3.68
C VAL A 176 -17.18 13.34 -3.05
N LEU A 177 -16.19 14.17 -3.42
CA LEU A 177 -16.06 15.53 -2.90
C LEU A 177 -17.26 16.41 -3.30
N ASN A 178 -17.74 16.29 -4.53
CA ASN A 178 -18.98 16.98 -4.96
C ASN A 178 -20.17 16.57 -4.09
N SER A 179 -20.33 15.29 -3.85
CA SER A 179 -21.47 14.77 -3.10
C SER A 179 -21.41 15.07 -1.60
N LEU A 180 -20.22 14.93 -0.99
CA LEU A 180 -20.07 15.08 0.46
C LEU A 180 -19.89 16.52 0.90
N LEU A 181 -19.20 17.33 0.10
CA LEU A 181 -18.82 18.69 0.46
C LEU A 181 -19.53 19.76 -0.35
N GLY A 182 -20.14 19.42 -1.48
CA GLY A 182 -20.76 20.39 -2.40
C GLY A 182 -19.73 21.15 -3.25
N THR A 183 -18.58 20.54 -3.52
CA THR A 183 -17.61 21.07 -4.50
C THR A 183 -18.20 21.02 -5.92
N LYS A 184 -17.60 21.75 -6.84
CA LYS A 184 -18.11 21.89 -8.22
C LYS A 184 -17.08 21.40 -9.24
N PHE A 185 -16.59 20.16 -9.06
CA PHE A 185 -15.75 19.51 -10.06
C PHE A 185 -16.61 19.03 -11.23
N ARG A 186 -16.26 19.44 -12.45
CA ARG A 186 -16.85 18.91 -13.69
C ARG A 186 -15.88 17.93 -14.33
N LEU A 187 -16.25 16.65 -14.34
CA LEU A 187 -15.36 15.60 -14.83
C LEU A 187 -15.44 15.47 -16.35
N VAL A 188 -14.25 15.40 -16.98
CA VAL A 188 -14.05 14.97 -18.36
C VAL A 188 -13.36 13.61 -18.32
N LYS A 189 -14.00 12.61 -18.94
CA LYS A 189 -13.58 11.21 -18.95
C LYS A 189 -12.90 10.86 -20.28
N GLY A 190 -12.26 9.66 -20.31
CA GLY A 190 -11.76 9.07 -21.55
C GLY A 190 -10.28 9.32 -21.81
N TYR A 191 -9.56 9.88 -20.85
CA TYR A 191 -8.10 10.00 -20.95
C TYR A 191 -7.43 8.65 -20.71
N ASN A 192 -6.41 8.35 -21.51
CA ASN A 192 -5.65 7.12 -21.40
C ASN A 192 -4.53 7.27 -20.34
N GLY A 193 -4.85 6.91 -19.10
CA GLY A 193 -3.93 6.95 -17.98
C GLY A 193 -3.48 8.37 -17.60
N SER A 194 -2.56 8.44 -16.66
CA SER A 194 -2.01 9.70 -16.15
C SER A 194 -1.27 10.52 -17.21
N SER A 195 -0.65 9.86 -18.20
CA SER A 195 -0.01 10.55 -19.33
C SER A 195 -1.01 11.30 -20.22
N GLY A 196 -2.20 10.72 -20.44
CA GLY A 196 -3.29 11.40 -21.13
C GLY A 196 -3.82 12.62 -20.37
N LEU A 197 -3.91 12.51 -19.03
CA LEU A 197 -4.26 13.65 -18.17
C LEU A 197 -3.23 14.78 -18.25
N ARG A 198 -1.94 14.43 -18.25
CA ARG A 198 -0.87 15.40 -18.39
C ARG A 198 -1.01 16.20 -19.70
N LEU A 199 -1.18 15.51 -20.82
CA LEU A 199 -1.34 16.18 -22.12
C LEU A 199 -2.54 17.11 -22.17
N ALA A 200 -3.69 16.68 -21.63
CA ALA A 200 -4.89 17.51 -21.55
C ALA A 200 -4.68 18.74 -20.64
N PHE A 201 -3.96 18.56 -19.54
CA PHE A 201 -3.60 19.64 -18.62
C PHE A 201 -2.68 20.67 -19.30
N GLU A 202 -1.64 20.24 -19.99
CA GLU A 202 -0.70 21.11 -20.72
C GLU A 202 -1.39 21.89 -21.86
N ARG A 203 -2.39 21.30 -22.51
CA ARG A 203 -3.18 21.93 -23.58
C ARG A 203 -4.29 22.85 -23.06
N GLY A 204 -4.53 22.86 -21.73
CA GLY A 204 -5.63 23.62 -21.13
C GLY A 204 -7.02 23.06 -21.43
N GLU A 205 -7.13 21.79 -21.84
CA GLU A 205 -8.41 21.09 -22.04
C GLU A 205 -9.11 20.81 -20.70
N ILE A 206 -8.30 20.65 -19.65
CA ILE A 206 -8.73 20.53 -18.25
C ILE A 206 -7.98 21.57 -17.40
N GLU A 207 -8.64 22.04 -16.33
CA GLU A 207 -8.02 22.97 -15.39
C GLU A 207 -7.16 22.25 -14.35
N GLY A 208 -7.37 20.93 -14.15
CA GLY A 208 -6.61 20.11 -13.21
C GLY A 208 -7.22 18.73 -13.03
N PHE A 209 -6.88 18.08 -11.94
CA PHE A 209 -7.39 16.76 -11.57
C PHE A 209 -7.28 16.53 -10.06
N CYS A 210 -8.01 15.53 -9.55
CA CYS A 210 -7.91 15.03 -8.18
C CYS A 210 -7.56 13.54 -8.19
N GLY A 211 -6.96 13.03 -7.11
CA GLY A 211 -6.71 11.60 -6.93
C GLY A 211 -5.49 11.10 -7.70
N LEU A 212 -4.45 11.92 -7.80
CA LEU A 212 -3.10 11.48 -8.15
C LEU A 212 -2.16 11.75 -6.99
N GLY A 213 -1.31 10.77 -6.70
CA GLY A 213 -0.29 10.87 -5.67
C GLY A 213 0.87 11.79 -6.07
N LEU A 214 1.56 12.31 -5.08
CA LEU A 214 2.69 13.23 -5.27
C LEU A 214 3.78 12.63 -6.15
N ASP A 215 4.10 11.35 -6.00
CA ASP A 215 5.12 10.68 -6.80
C ASP A 215 4.71 10.62 -8.28
N SER A 216 3.41 10.40 -8.53
CA SER A 216 2.84 10.44 -9.88
C SER A 216 2.90 11.84 -10.48
N LEU A 217 2.58 12.88 -9.71
CA LEU A 217 2.70 14.27 -10.16
C LEU A 217 4.13 14.60 -10.57
N HIS A 218 5.09 14.24 -9.71
CA HIS A 218 6.51 14.47 -9.99
C HIS A 218 6.95 13.78 -11.28
N SER A 219 6.61 12.51 -11.47
CA SER A 219 6.95 11.74 -12.68
C SER A 219 6.32 12.32 -13.96
N LEU A 220 5.17 13.02 -13.83
CA LEU A 220 4.49 13.70 -14.92
C LEU A 220 5.02 15.13 -15.18
N GLY A 221 5.99 15.61 -14.39
CA GLY A 221 6.49 17.00 -14.49
C GLY A 221 5.44 18.03 -14.02
N ILE A 222 4.50 17.63 -13.19
CA ILE A 222 3.55 18.55 -12.54
C ILE A 222 4.20 19.04 -11.25
N THR A 223 4.60 20.29 -11.27
CA THR A 223 5.37 20.93 -10.18
C THR A 223 4.69 22.21 -9.70
N ASN A 224 5.24 22.82 -8.67
CA ASN A 224 4.77 24.12 -8.18
C ASN A 224 4.90 25.26 -9.20
N ASP A 225 5.62 25.07 -10.30
CA ASP A 225 5.76 26.09 -11.37
C ASP A 225 4.52 26.11 -12.27
N ASN A 226 3.93 24.96 -12.55
CA ASN A 226 2.80 24.83 -13.48
C ASN A 226 1.46 24.49 -12.81
N ALA A 227 1.46 24.04 -11.55
CA ALA A 227 0.26 23.67 -10.81
C ALA A 227 0.25 24.24 -9.39
N THR A 228 -0.94 24.34 -8.83
CA THR A 228 -1.19 24.64 -7.40
C THR A 228 -1.86 23.44 -6.78
N ILE A 229 -1.30 22.89 -5.69
CA ILE A 229 -1.93 21.84 -4.91
C ILE A 229 -3.01 22.48 -4.03
N LEU A 230 -4.25 22.04 -4.18
CA LEU A 230 -5.42 22.64 -3.54
C LEU A 230 -5.74 22.01 -2.20
N VAL A 231 -5.64 20.68 -2.11
CA VAL A 231 -6.02 19.89 -0.93
C VAL A 231 -5.37 18.51 -1.01
N GLN A 232 -5.08 17.94 0.15
CA GLN A 232 -4.66 16.55 0.32
C GLN A 232 -5.89 15.69 0.63
N THR A 233 -6.05 14.57 -0.06
CA THR A 233 -7.15 13.62 0.20
C THR A 233 -6.78 12.54 1.22
N SER A 234 -5.51 12.48 1.65
CA SER A 234 -5.02 11.59 2.70
C SER A 234 -5.63 11.91 4.08
N LEU A 235 -5.59 10.94 5.00
CA LEU A 235 -6.08 11.12 6.39
C LEU A 235 -5.08 11.85 7.30
N LYS A 236 -3.82 11.93 6.89
CA LYS A 236 -2.75 12.64 7.60
C LYS A 236 -2.05 13.59 6.64
N SER A 237 -1.60 14.72 7.17
CA SER A 237 -0.82 15.69 6.40
C SER A 237 0.52 15.08 5.99
N ASP A 238 0.87 15.23 4.72
CA ASP A 238 2.18 14.87 4.21
C ASP A 238 3.20 15.97 4.57
N PRO A 239 4.34 15.62 5.18
CA PRO A 239 5.36 16.61 5.53
C PRO A 239 5.91 17.40 4.33
N ARG A 240 5.80 16.84 3.11
CA ARG A 240 6.21 17.50 1.86
C ARG A 240 5.23 18.61 1.42
N LEU A 241 4.03 18.66 2.05
CA LEU A 241 2.96 19.61 1.72
C LEU A 241 2.59 20.52 2.89
N PRO A 242 3.57 21.30 3.44
CA PRO A 242 3.27 22.19 4.55
C PRO A 242 2.23 23.25 4.14
N GLY A 243 1.19 23.40 4.95
CA GLY A 243 0.13 24.41 4.73
C GLY A 243 -0.94 24.03 3.69
N VAL A 244 -0.82 22.90 3.01
CA VAL A 244 -1.91 22.39 2.17
C VAL A 244 -2.95 21.70 3.05
N PRO A 245 -4.25 22.12 3.04
CA PRO A 245 -5.26 21.58 3.94
C PRO A 245 -5.57 20.13 3.63
N LEU A 246 -6.07 19.38 4.63
CA LEU A 246 -6.65 18.06 4.46
C LEU A 246 -8.11 18.18 4.02
N VAL A 247 -8.54 17.30 3.14
CA VAL A 247 -9.96 17.22 2.75
C VAL A 247 -10.87 16.94 3.94
N ALA A 248 -10.39 16.18 4.93
CA ALA A 248 -11.10 15.87 6.17
C ALA A 248 -11.43 17.12 7.02
N ASP A 249 -10.65 18.20 6.89
CA ASP A 249 -10.90 19.46 7.62
C ASP A 249 -12.20 20.16 7.17
N TYR A 250 -12.68 19.82 5.98
CA TYR A 250 -13.94 20.34 5.42
C TYR A 250 -15.16 19.48 5.78
N ALA A 251 -14.98 18.36 6.48
CA ALA A 251 -16.08 17.50 6.91
C ALA A 251 -16.87 18.15 8.05
N LYS A 252 -18.10 18.59 7.78
CA LYS A 252 -18.96 19.30 8.74
C LYS A 252 -19.65 18.38 9.74
N THR A 253 -19.80 17.09 9.42
CA THR A 253 -20.50 16.11 10.27
C THR A 253 -19.62 14.92 10.58
N ALA A 254 -19.92 14.21 11.67
CA ALA A 254 -19.22 12.96 12.01
C ALA A 254 -19.43 11.90 10.93
N GLU A 255 -20.62 11.82 10.35
CA GLU A 255 -20.95 10.90 9.26
C GLU A 255 -20.09 11.18 8.01
N THR A 256 -20.01 12.44 7.56
CA THR A 256 -19.14 12.81 6.43
C THR A 256 -17.70 12.39 6.69
N ARG A 257 -17.21 12.59 7.91
CA ARG A 257 -15.84 12.18 8.29
C ARG A 257 -15.67 10.67 8.25
N GLN A 258 -16.63 9.90 8.73
CA GLN A 258 -16.59 8.43 8.66
C GLN A 258 -16.61 7.92 7.23
N ILE A 259 -17.44 8.50 6.34
CA ILE A 259 -17.46 8.14 4.92
C ILE A 259 -16.10 8.46 4.27
N MET A 260 -15.51 9.62 4.56
CA MET A 260 -14.17 9.97 4.06
C MET A 260 -13.09 9.02 4.58
N GLN A 261 -13.15 8.62 5.84
CA GLN A 261 -12.23 7.64 6.40
C GLN A 261 -12.34 6.29 5.68
N LEU A 262 -13.54 5.87 5.31
CA LEU A 262 -13.73 4.63 4.57
C LEU A 262 -13.19 4.75 3.12
N ILE A 263 -13.46 5.86 2.42
CA ILE A 263 -13.12 6.02 1.01
C ILE A 263 -11.63 6.36 0.81
N PHE A 264 -11.04 7.20 1.66
CA PHE A 264 -9.65 7.65 1.53
C PHE A 264 -8.70 6.93 2.49
N GLY A 265 -9.20 6.14 3.45
CA GLY A 265 -8.41 5.54 4.50
C GLY A 265 -7.34 4.58 4.02
N TRP A 266 -7.57 3.90 2.91
CA TRP A 266 -6.62 2.97 2.32
C TRP A 266 -5.34 3.65 1.79
N LEU A 267 -5.32 4.97 1.59
CA LEU A 267 -4.14 5.73 1.21
C LEU A 267 -3.00 5.65 2.25
N VAL A 268 -3.28 5.20 3.48
CA VAL A 268 -2.24 4.96 4.49
C VAL A 268 -1.35 3.75 4.16
N MET A 269 -1.74 2.92 3.18
CA MET A 269 -1.01 1.75 2.71
C MET A 269 -1.03 1.72 1.18
N ASP A 270 0.04 2.17 0.58
CA ASP A 270 0.19 2.08 -0.86
C ASP A 270 0.99 0.83 -1.22
N ARG A 271 0.55 0.12 -2.25
CA ARG A 271 1.16 -1.12 -2.77
C ARG A 271 1.33 -2.22 -1.71
N PRO A 272 0.28 -2.55 -0.91
CA PRO A 272 0.40 -3.57 0.10
C PRO A 272 0.67 -4.95 -0.52
N LEU A 273 1.54 -5.71 0.17
CA LEU A 273 1.84 -7.09 -0.15
C LEU A 273 1.03 -8.03 0.75
N ALA A 274 0.49 -9.09 0.15
CA ALA A 274 -0.23 -10.12 0.90
C ALA A 274 -0.02 -11.52 0.31
N ALA A 275 0.06 -12.51 1.19
CA ALA A 275 -0.02 -13.91 0.81
C ALA A 275 -1.48 -14.41 0.87
N PRO A 276 -1.83 -15.45 0.11
CA PRO A 276 -3.18 -16.01 0.13
C PRO A 276 -3.54 -16.57 1.52
N PRO A 277 -4.84 -16.78 1.81
CA PRO A 277 -5.25 -17.50 3.01
C PRO A 277 -4.76 -18.96 2.97
N GLY A 278 -4.44 -19.52 4.14
CA GLY A 278 -4.03 -20.91 4.29
C GLY A 278 -2.52 -21.18 4.13
N VAL A 279 -1.71 -20.15 3.88
CA VAL A 279 -0.24 -20.29 3.94
C VAL A 279 0.20 -20.63 5.36
N PRO A 280 1.12 -21.60 5.56
CA PRO A 280 1.64 -21.97 6.86
C PRO A 280 2.17 -20.75 7.65
N PRO A 281 1.85 -20.64 8.95
CA PRO A 281 2.20 -19.46 9.76
C PRO A 281 3.70 -19.13 9.77
N GLU A 282 4.56 -20.13 9.75
CA GLU A 282 6.02 -19.97 9.72
C GLU A 282 6.52 -19.31 8.42
N ARG A 283 5.84 -19.58 7.29
CA ARG A 283 6.17 -18.95 6.01
C ARG A 283 5.64 -17.52 5.93
N VAL A 284 4.45 -17.28 6.47
CA VAL A 284 3.94 -15.91 6.64
C VAL A 284 4.87 -15.08 7.53
N ALA A 285 5.37 -15.65 8.62
CA ALA A 285 6.33 -14.99 9.49
C ALA A 285 7.64 -14.67 8.76
N ALA A 286 8.18 -15.62 7.97
CA ALA A 286 9.38 -15.40 7.17
C ALA A 286 9.21 -14.31 6.11
N LEU A 287 8.06 -14.24 5.44
CA LEU A 287 7.74 -13.19 4.48
C LEU A 287 7.65 -11.81 5.16
N ARG A 288 7.03 -11.73 6.34
CA ARG A 288 6.94 -10.48 7.12
C ARG A 288 8.31 -10.03 7.63
N ASP A 289 9.09 -10.93 8.18
CA ASP A 289 10.46 -10.63 8.63
C ASP A 289 11.34 -10.17 7.46
N GLY A 290 11.26 -10.85 6.30
CA GLY A 290 11.95 -10.42 5.08
C GLY A 290 11.52 -9.03 4.61
N PHE A 291 10.22 -8.73 4.66
CA PHE A 291 9.70 -7.41 4.35
C PHE A 291 10.21 -6.35 5.33
N ASP A 292 10.10 -6.58 6.63
CA ASP A 292 10.53 -5.63 7.65
C ASP A 292 12.03 -5.33 7.53
N ARG A 293 12.88 -6.35 7.31
CA ARG A 293 14.32 -6.17 7.03
C ARG A 293 14.56 -5.40 5.74
N THR A 294 13.77 -5.63 4.69
CA THR A 294 13.86 -4.84 3.45
C THR A 294 13.55 -3.37 3.71
N MET A 295 12.55 -3.08 4.55
CA MET A 295 12.22 -1.69 4.92
C MET A 295 13.35 -1.02 5.73
N ASP A 296 14.12 -1.80 6.49
CA ASP A 296 15.27 -1.29 7.25
C ASP A 296 16.56 -1.19 6.44
N ASP A 297 16.62 -1.78 5.24
CA ASP A 297 17.82 -1.79 4.40
C ASP A 297 18.13 -0.38 3.83
N PRO A 298 19.30 0.20 4.13
CA PRO A 298 19.71 1.48 3.57
C PRO A 298 19.85 1.46 2.05
N ALA A 299 20.21 0.33 1.42
CA ALA A 299 20.36 0.19 -0.02
C ALA A 299 18.99 0.26 -0.69
N PHE A 300 17.95 -0.41 -0.14
CA PHE A 300 16.57 -0.29 -0.60
C PHE A 300 16.07 1.16 -0.55
N ARG A 301 16.28 1.83 0.60
CA ARG A 301 15.86 3.24 0.77
C ARG A 301 16.58 4.17 -0.22
N ALA A 302 17.86 3.94 -0.49
CA ALA A 302 18.62 4.71 -1.47
C ALA A 302 18.11 4.50 -2.90
N ASP A 303 17.75 3.28 -3.28
CA ASP A 303 17.17 2.97 -4.59
C ASP A 303 15.80 3.64 -4.77
N LEU A 304 14.95 3.65 -3.74
CA LEU A 304 13.67 4.38 -3.76
C LEU A 304 13.90 5.89 -3.92
N ALA A 305 14.77 6.47 -3.11
CA ALA A 305 15.07 7.91 -3.16
C ALA A 305 15.62 8.32 -4.55
N LYS A 306 16.53 7.52 -5.13
CA LYS A 306 17.07 7.73 -6.47
C LYS A 306 15.98 7.69 -7.55
N SER A 307 14.94 6.90 -7.34
CA SER A 307 13.81 6.75 -8.25
C SER A 307 12.68 7.76 -7.98
N GLY A 308 12.83 8.64 -6.98
CA GLY A 308 11.81 9.62 -6.58
C GLY A 308 10.56 8.98 -5.97
N LEU A 309 10.69 7.79 -5.41
CA LEU A 309 9.58 7.03 -4.85
C LEU A 309 9.44 7.26 -3.34
N SER A 310 8.20 7.34 -2.86
CA SER A 310 7.87 7.54 -1.45
C SER A 310 8.26 6.34 -0.59
N PHE A 311 8.62 6.61 0.66
CA PHE A 311 8.92 5.61 1.67
C PHE A 311 8.21 5.96 2.99
N SER A 312 7.24 5.15 3.37
CA SER A 312 6.48 5.27 4.64
C SER A 312 5.89 3.90 4.98
N PRO A 313 6.70 2.97 5.49
CA PRO A 313 6.30 1.57 5.61
C PRO A 313 5.23 1.36 6.68
N MET A 314 4.33 0.39 6.41
CA MET A 314 3.34 -0.12 7.35
C MET A 314 3.48 -1.64 7.45
N GLN A 315 3.59 -2.16 8.65
CA GLN A 315 3.67 -3.60 8.90
C GLN A 315 2.35 -4.31 8.63
N GLY A 316 2.41 -5.58 8.27
CA GLY A 316 1.23 -6.39 7.96
C GLY A 316 0.21 -6.50 9.10
N SER A 317 0.66 -6.48 10.36
CA SER A 317 -0.21 -6.43 11.54
C SER A 317 -1.02 -5.14 11.65
N ALA A 318 -0.40 -4.01 11.28
CA ALA A 318 -1.08 -2.71 11.25
C ALA A 318 -2.11 -2.65 10.11
N ILE A 319 -1.79 -3.24 8.94
CA ILE A 319 -2.75 -3.39 7.84
C ILE A 319 -3.95 -4.24 8.27
N ALA A 320 -3.73 -5.39 8.90
CA ALA A 320 -4.80 -6.25 9.41
C ALA A 320 -5.71 -5.49 10.40
N SER A 321 -5.11 -4.74 11.34
CA SER A 321 -5.85 -3.92 12.30
C SER A 321 -6.68 -2.81 11.63
N PHE A 322 -6.14 -2.19 10.59
CA PHE A 322 -6.86 -1.21 9.77
C PHE A 322 -8.07 -1.85 9.08
N ILE A 323 -7.89 -3.00 8.46
CA ILE A 323 -8.98 -3.73 7.78
C ILE A 323 -10.07 -4.15 8.77
N ASP A 324 -9.70 -4.65 9.94
CA ASP A 324 -10.67 -4.97 10.99
C ASP A 324 -11.49 -3.74 11.42
N ALA A 325 -10.87 -2.55 11.47
CA ALA A 325 -11.59 -1.32 11.74
C ALA A 325 -12.54 -0.94 10.59
N VAL A 326 -12.13 -1.12 9.33
CA VAL A 326 -12.97 -0.92 8.14
C VAL A 326 -14.21 -1.82 8.18
N TYR A 327 -14.05 -3.09 8.51
CA TYR A 327 -15.17 -4.03 8.59
C TYR A 327 -16.13 -3.77 9.78
N ARG A 328 -15.71 -2.98 10.77
CA ARG A 328 -16.59 -2.48 11.86
C ARG A 328 -17.34 -1.20 11.48
N THR A 329 -17.15 -0.68 10.26
CA THR A 329 -17.90 0.49 9.78
C THR A 329 -19.40 0.20 9.84
N PRO A 330 -20.24 1.09 10.41
CA PRO A 330 -21.69 0.93 10.41
C PRO A 330 -22.24 0.68 9.02
N ALA A 331 -23.17 -0.27 8.88
CA ALA A 331 -23.67 -0.70 7.57
C ALA A 331 -24.37 0.42 6.78
N ASP A 332 -24.94 1.42 7.44
CA ASP A 332 -25.53 2.60 6.80
C ASP A 332 -24.47 3.53 6.22
N VAL A 333 -23.33 3.71 6.92
CA VAL A 333 -22.17 4.47 6.43
C VAL A 333 -21.54 3.77 5.22
N ALA A 334 -21.34 2.43 5.31
CA ALA A 334 -20.82 1.65 4.19
C ALA A 334 -21.73 1.73 2.96
N ARG A 335 -23.06 1.59 3.13
CA ARG A 335 -24.01 1.76 2.02
C ARG A 335 -23.99 3.16 1.41
N LYS A 336 -23.83 4.21 2.22
CA LYS A 336 -23.72 5.59 1.70
C LYS A 336 -22.42 5.76 0.92
N ALA A 337 -21.31 5.25 1.42
CA ALA A 337 -20.04 5.26 0.69
C ALA A 337 -20.14 4.50 -0.64
N ALA A 338 -20.74 3.30 -0.63
CA ALA A 338 -20.99 2.51 -1.84
C ALA A 338 -21.82 3.29 -2.88
N LYS A 339 -22.90 3.94 -2.43
CA LYS A 339 -23.76 4.75 -3.31
C LYS A 339 -23.02 5.92 -3.96
N LEU A 340 -22.05 6.53 -3.27
CA LEU A 340 -21.23 7.61 -3.82
C LEU A 340 -20.29 7.11 -4.92
N LEU A 341 -19.82 5.86 -4.78
CA LEU A 341 -18.89 5.21 -5.69
C LEU A 341 -19.61 4.33 -6.73
N GLU A 342 -20.97 4.32 -6.75
CA GLU A 342 -21.72 3.65 -7.81
C GLU A 342 -21.26 4.19 -9.18
N ARG A 343 -20.28 3.48 -9.73
CA ARG A 343 -19.82 3.68 -11.10
C ARG A 343 -20.99 3.29 -11.97
N ARG A 344 -21.73 4.28 -12.48
CA ARG A 344 -22.64 4.01 -13.59
C ARG A 344 -21.78 3.43 -14.70
N VAL A 345 -21.84 2.10 -14.83
CA VAL A 345 -21.32 1.41 -16.01
C VAL A 345 -22.04 2.06 -17.18
N PRO A 346 -21.35 2.54 -18.20
CA PRO A 346 -21.96 3.18 -19.36
C PRO A 346 -22.90 2.22 -20.08
#